data_f1ec32e69cefa737e7b7c3eb56ddddf1
#
_entry.id   f1ec32e69cefa737e7b7c3eb56ddddf1
#
_cell.length_a   1.000
_cell.length_b   1.000
_cell.length_c   1.000
_cell.angle_alpha   90.00
_cell.angle_beta   90.00
_cell.angle_gamma   90.00
#
_symmetry.space_group_name_H-M   'P 1'
#
loop_
_entity.id
_entity.type
_entity.pdbx_description
1 polymer ?
#
loop_
_entity_poly.entity_id
_entity_poly.type
_entity_poly.pdbx_seq_one_letter_code
_entity_poly.pdbx_strand_id
1 'polypeptide(L)'
;MIVVKFGGTSVGDAAAIQRAADIVEARLERQPVVVVSALGGATNALLAVGEQSAKGHLIGALRGVENLRDRHLRECERLLGGSPVENDIAGDLSAIFDELASLAEALSVLGHVTPRSLDAIAAFGEQASSQLVTAFFQLRGLPAVHLDARDVMITDAAFMQAEPQTTAIAERAREQIMPLVRDSKVPVLGGFIGATAEGVTTTLGRGGSDYSASLDRKSVV
;
A
#
# COMPACT_ATOMS: atom_id res chain seq x y z
N MET A 1 -4.07 9.35 20.59
CA MET A 1 -3.77 8.71 19.29
C MET A 1 -4.60 9.35 18.18
N ILE A 2 -4.05 9.47 16.97
CA ILE A 2 -4.75 9.96 15.77
C ILE A 2 -4.44 9.04 14.58
N VAL A 3 -5.37 8.93 13.64
CA VAL A 3 -5.10 8.35 12.32
C VAL A 3 -4.93 9.47 11.31
N VAL A 4 -3.85 9.43 10.53
CA VAL A 4 -3.51 10.41 9.51
C VAL A 4 -3.47 9.72 8.15
N LYS A 5 -4.33 10.15 7.23
CA LYS A 5 -4.41 9.57 5.89
C LYS A 5 -3.80 10.49 4.85
N PHE A 6 -2.96 9.92 3.98
CA PHE A 6 -2.39 10.57 2.82
C PHE A 6 -2.91 9.93 1.54
N GLY A 7 -3.68 10.67 0.74
CA GLY A 7 -4.19 10.21 -0.55
C GLY A 7 -3.10 10.17 -1.63
N GLY A 8 -3.41 9.59 -2.79
CA GLY A 8 -2.45 9.40 -3.87
C GLY A 8 -1.73 10.67 -4.35
N THR A 9 -2.37 11.84 -4.28
CA THR A 9 -1.72 13.13 -4.56
C THR A 9 -0.79 13.58 -3.45
N SER A 10 -1.07 13.19 -2.20
CA SER A 10 -0.25 13.53 -1.03
C SER A 10 0.95 12.62 -0.83
N VAL A 11 1.06 11.53 -1.59
CA VAL A 11 2.21 10.64 -1.69
C VAL A 11 2.61 10.40 -3.15
N GLY A 12 2.23 11.29 -4.06
CA GLY A 12 2.37 11.13 -5.50
C GLY A 12 3.81 11.21 -6.01
N ASP A 13 4.70 11.85 -5.28
CA ASP A 13 6.11 12.03 -5.59
C ASP A 13 6.94 12.27 -4.31
N ALA A 14 8.26 12.32 -4.45
CA ALA A 14 9.20 12.54 -3.35
C ALA A 14 8.88 13.82 -2.55
N ALA A 15 8.54 14.91 -3.22
CA ALA A 15 8.24 16.19 -2.53
C ALA A 15 6.94 16.08 -1.70
N ALA A 16 5.94 15.35 -2.18
CA ALA A 16 4.71 15.09 -1.44
C ALA A 16 4.97 14.21 -0.22
N ILE A 17 5.79 13.16 -0.36
CA ILE A 17 6.19 12.27 0.74
C ILE A 17 7.01 13.02 1.80
N GLN A 18 7.89 13.94 1.39
CA GLN A 18 8.61 14.83 2.32
C GLN A 18 7.65 15.67 3.16
N ARG A 19 6.66 16.31 2.52
CA ARG A 19 5.61 17.06 3.24
C ARG A 19 4.79 16.18 4.18
N ALA A 20 4.51 14.94 3.77
CA ALA A 20 3.82 13.98 4.63
C ALA A 20 4.65 13.66 5.89
N ALA A 21 5.98 13.49 5.76
CA ALA A 21 6.88 13.31 6.89
C ALA A 21 6.83 14.50 7.85
N ASP A 22 6.92 15.74 7.33
CA ASP A 22 6.86 16.97 8.15
C ASP A 22 5.53 17.05 8.93
N ILE A 23 4.42 16.67 8.30
CA ILE A 23 3.09 16.63 8.92
C ILE A 23 3.03 15.60 10.05
N VAL A 24 3.62 14.41 9.86
CA VAL A 24 3.64 13.34 10.88
C VAL A 24 4.58 13.73 12.02
N GLU A 25 5.77 14.26 11.73
CA GLU A 25 6.75 14.73 12.70
C GLU A 25 6.12 15.76 13.66
N ALA A 26 5.41 16.75 13.13
CA ALA A 26 4.72 17.76 13.93
C ALA A 26 3.57 17.20 14.80
N ARG A 27 3.25 15.91 14.67
CA ARG A 27 2.13 15.26 15.40
C ARG A 27 2.54 14.03 16.20
N LEU A 28 3.83 13.77 16.39
CA LEU A 28 4.33 12.59 17.11
C LEU A 28 3.74 12.48 18.52
N GLU A 29 3.58 13.58 19.24
CA GLU A 29 2.94 13.60 20.59
C GLU A 29 1.49 13.08 20.58
N ARG A 30 0.83 13.11 19.42
CA ARG A 30 -0.53 12.60 19.26
C ARG A 30 -0.58 11.13 18.86
N GLN A 31 0.57 10.45 18.86
CA GLN A 31 0.70 9.03 18.53
C GLN A 31 0.01 8.70 17.18
N PRO A 32 0.55 9.18 16.03
CA PRO A 32 -0.10 8.98 14.74
C PRO A 32 0.02 7.53 14.25
N VAL A 33 -1.07 7.01 13.71
CA VAL A 33 -1.11 5.86 12.80
C VAL A 33 -1.27 6.42 11.40
N VAL A 34 -0.42 6.01 10.46
CA VAL A 34 -0.37 6.58 9.10
C VAL A 34 -0.95 5.60 8.10
N VAL A 35 -1.89 6.06 7.29
CA VAL A 35 -2.49 5.30 6.18
C VAL A 35 -2.15 6.01 4.87
N VAL A 36 -1.52 5.29 3.94
CA VAL A 36 -1.10 5.85 2.65
C VAL A 36 -1.80 5.15 1.50
N SER A 37 -2.13 5.90 0.45
CA SER A 37 -2.61 5.34 -0.83
C SER A 37 -1.40 5.00 -1.73
N ALA A 38 -1.66 4.30 -2.83
CA ALA A 38 -0.70 4.17 -3.93
C ALA A 38 -0.24 5.55 -4.44
N LEU A 39 0.93 5.61 -5.07
CA LEU A 39 1.41 6.81 -5.77
C LEU A 39 0.36 7.27 -6.80
N GLY A 40 0.15 8.58 -6.90
CA GLY A 40 -0.93 9.15 -7.73
C GLY A 40 -0.99 8.54 -9.15
N GLY A 41 -2.13 7.96 -9.52
CA GLY A 41 -2.36 7.32 -10.81
C GLY A 41 -1.85 5.86 -10.92
N ALA A 42 -1.15 5.31 -9.92
CA ALA A 42 -0.62 3.95 -9.97
C ALA A 42 -1.75 2.91 -10.03
N THR A 43 -2.82 3.07 -9.27
CA THR A 43 -3.95 2.12 -9.26
C THR A 43 -4.58 1.95 -10.66
N ASN A 44 -4.79 3.05 -11.40
CA ASN A 44 -5.32 2.97 -12.76
C ASN A 44 -4.35 2.25 -13.72
N ALA A 45 -3.04 2.52 -13.58
CA ALA A 45 -2.02 1.85 -14.40
C ALA A 45 -1.94 0.35 -14.09
N LEU A 46 -2.06 -0.04 -12.82
CA LEU A 46 -2.11 -1.43 -12.37
C LEU A 46 -3.33 -2.17 -12.98
N LEU A 47 -4.51 -1.59 -12.87
CA LEU A 47 -5.72 -2.18 -13.45
C LEU A 47 -5.60 -2.32 -14.98
N ALA A 48 -5.01 -1.34 -15.66
CA ALA A 48 -4.73 -1.42 -17.10
C ALA A 48 -3.76 -2.55 -17.46
N VAL A 49 -2.75 -2.85 -16.62
CA VAL A 49 -1.88 -4.03 -16.78
C VAL A 49 -2.71 -5.31 -16.77
N GLY A 50 -3.58 -5.50 -15.78
CA GLY A 50 -4.45 -6.68 -15.70
C GLY A 50 -5.35 -6.84 -16.93
N GLU A 51 -6.01 -5.77 -17.35
CA GLU A 51 -6.89 -5.79 -18.52
C GLU A 51 -6.14 -6.09 -19.84
N GLN A 52 -4.96 -5.49 -20.05
CA GLN A 52 -4.13 -5.74 -21.22
C GLN A 52 -3.64 -7.18 -21.27
N SER A 53 -3.21 -7.72 -20.11
CA SER A 53 -2.78 -9.12 -19.99
C SER A 53 -3.90 -10.06 -20.42
N ALA A 54 -5.09 -9.91 -19.87
CA ALA A 54 -6.24 -10.76 -20.19
C ALA A 54 -6.69 -10.68 -21.67
N LYS A 55 -6.41 -9.56 -22.35
CA LYS A 55 -6.68 -9.39 -23.79
C LYS A 55 -5.55 -9.97 -24.67
N GLY A 56 -4.53 -10.60 -24.09
CA GLY A 56 -3.38 -11.14 -24.82
C GLY A 56 -2.36 -10.09 -25.25
N HIS A 57 -2.47 -8.85 -24.75
CA HIS A 57 -1.54 -7.77 -25.07
C HIS A 57 -0.35 -7.75 -24.08
N LEU A 58 0.30 -8.91 -23.89
CA LEU A 58 1.34 -9.13 -22.87
C LEU A 58 2.48 -8.10 -22.96
N ILE A 59 2.99 -7.80 -24.16
CA ILE A 59 4.08 -6.82 -24.35
C ILE A 59 3.67 -5.44 -23.80
N GLY A 60 2.43 -5.02 -24.05
CA GLY A 60 1.89 -3.76 -23.53
C GLY A 60 1.75 -3.78 -22.00
N ALA A 61 1.26 -4.88 -21.45
CA ALA A 61 1.13 -5.09 -20.02
C ALA A 61 2.48 -5.03 -19.31
N LEU A 62 3.49 -5.78 -19.79
CA LEU A 62 4.84 -5.77 -19.22
C LEU A 62 5.51 -4.39 -19.32
N ARG A 63 5.29 -3.63 -20.39
CA ARG A 63 5.72 -2.22 -20.44
C ARG A 63 5.04 -1.37 -19.37
N GLY A 64 3.77 -1.63 -19.08
CA GLY A 64 3.05 -0.99 -17.98
C GLY A 64 3.67 -1.29 -16.63
N VAL A 65 4.06 -2.54 -16.39
CA VAL A 65 4.78 -2.98 -15.18
C VAL A 65 6.12 -2.25 -15.06
N GLU A 66 6.93 -2.24 -16.12
CA GLU A 66 8.24 -1.56 -16.10
C GLU A 66 8.11 -0.04 -15.87
N ASN A 67 7.12 0.61 -16.48
CA ASN A 67 6.86 2.02 -16.22
C ASN A 67 6.51 2.32 -14.76
N LEU A 68 5.74 1.43 -14.11
CA LEU A 68 5.42 1.53 -12.69
C LEU A 68 6.66 1.28 -11.83
N ARG A 69 7.44 0.25 -12.12
CA ARG A 69 8.72 -0.06 -11.47
C ARG A 69 9.66 1.13 -11.52
N ASP A 70 9.96 1.62 -12.72
CA ASP A 70 10.85 2.74 -12.95
C ASP A 70 10.43 4.00 -12.20
N ARG A 71 9.12 4.24 -12.12
CA ARG A 71 8.59 5.37 -11.39
C ARG A 71 8.87 5.22 -9.89
N HIS A 72 8.58 4.06 -9.30
CA HIS A 72 8.81 3.83 -7.87
C HIS A 72 10.30 3.86 -7.51
N LEU A 73 11.16 3.28 -8.37
CA LEU A 73 12.60 3.32 -8.18
C LEU A 73 13.17 4.74 -8.27
N ARG A 74 12.67 5.58 -9.21
CA ARG A 74 13.06 7.00 -9.25
C ARG A 74 12.65 7.77 -8.00
N GLU A 75 11.46 7.51 -7.45
CA GLU A 75 11.06 8.17 -6.20
C GLU A 75 11.84 7.60 -5.01
N CYS A 76 12.21 6.32 -5.02
CA CYS A 76 13.12 5.71 -4.04
C CYS A 76 14.49 6.39 -4.06
N GLU A 77 15.12 6.53 -5.23
CA GLU A 77 16.39 7.23 -5.39
C GLU A 77 16.33 8.70 -4.91
N ARG A 78 15.24 9.42 -5.23
CA ARG A 78 15.05 10.81 -4.79
C ARG A 78 14.91 10.97 -3.28
N LEU A 79 14.30 9.97 -2.61
CA LEU A 79 14.03 10.01 -1.18
C LEU A 79 15.16 9.42 -0.35
N LEU A 80 15.77 8.34 -0.81
CA LEU A 80 16.71 7.52 -0.07
C LEU A 80 18.13 7.55 -0.66
N GLY A 81 18.33 8.21 -1.81
CA GLY A 81 19.59 8.22 -2.55
C GLY A 81 20.80 8.55 -1.70
N GLY A 82 21.82 7.69 -1.78
CA GLY A 82 23.02 7.75 -0.97
C GLY A 82 22.87 7.27 0.47
N SER A 83 21.70 6.80 0.88
CA SER A 83 21.48 6.19 2.19
C SER A 83 21.85 4.71 2.21
N PRO A 84 22.19 4.13 3.38
CA PRO A 84 22.49 2.70 3.49
C PRO A 84 21.33 1.77 3.11
N VAL A 85 20.09 2.25 3.20
CA VAL A 85 18.87 1.45 2.98
C VAL A 85 18.33 1.56 1.55
N GLU A 86 18.90 2.41 0.71
CA GLU A 86 18.41 2.62 -0.66
C GLU A 86 18.34 1.31 -1.47
N ASN A 87 19.45 0.55 -1.47
CA ASN A 87 19.53 -0.69 -2.26
C ASN A 87 18.56 -1.76 -1.77
N ASP A 88 18.36 -1.87 -0.46
CA ASP A 88 17.44 -2.84 0.12
C ASP A 88 16.00 -2.51 -0.28
N ILE A 89 15.60 -1.25 -0.14
CA ILE A 89 14.24 -0.80 -0.53
C ILE A 89 14.03 -0.89 -2.06
N ALA A 90 15.03 -0.54 -2.85
CA ALA A 90 14.96 -0.70 -4.31
C ALA A 90 14.82 -2.19 -4.70
N GLY A 91 15.48 -3.10 -3.98
CA GLY A 91 15.35 -4.54 -4.13
C GLY A 91 13.93 -5.01 -3.79
N ASP A 92 13.38 -4.59 -2.65
CA ASP A 92 12.03 -4.94 -2.21
C ASP A 92 10.97 -4.42 -3.21
N LEU A 93 11.11 -3.17 -3.67
CA LEU A 93 10.23 -2.61 -4.69
C LEU A 93 10.33 -3.39 -6.01
N SER A 94 11.53 -3.78 -6.43
CA SER A 94 11.72 -4.58 -7.63
C SER A 94 11.04 -5.94 -7.52
N ALA A 95 11.15 -6.61 -6.37
CA ALA A 95 10.48 -7.88 -6.12
C ALA A 95 8.95 -7.78 -6.22
N ILE A 96 8.35 -6.70 -5.70
CA ILE A 96 6.91 -6.42 -5.85
C ILE A 96 6.51 -6.36 -7.33
N PHE A 97 7.29 -5.68 -8.17
CA PHE A 97 6.99 -5.56 -9.60
C PHE A 97 7.33 -6.82 -10.40
N ASP A 98 8.27 -7.67 -9.93
CA ASP A 98 8.51 -9.00 -10.50
C ASP A 98 7.31 -9.93 -10.27
N GLU A 99 6.71 -9.86 -9.08
CA GLU A 99 5.47 -10.59 -8.77
C GLU A 99 4.30 -10.10 -9.65
N LEU A 100 4.15 -8.79 -9.83
CA LEU A 100 3.16 -8.22 -10.75
C LEU A 100 3.37 -8.69 -12.20
N ALA A 101 4.62 -8.74 -12.67
CA ALA A 101 4.95 -9.23 -14.01
C ALA A 101 4.55 -10.70 -14.17
N SER A 102 4.87 -11.54 -13.19
CA SER A 102 4.51 -12.96 -13.19
C SER A 102 2.99 -13.16 -13.20
N LEU A 103 2.25 -12.33 -12.46
CA LEU A 103 0.78 -12.36 -12.48
C LEU A 103 0.23 -11.90 -13.83
N ALA A 104 0.82 -10.87 -14.46
CA ALA A 104 0.43 -10.41 -15.80
C ALA A 104 0.63 -11.50 -16.85
N GLU A 105 1.75 -12.24 -16.81
CA GLU A 105 2.02 -13.38 -17.70
C GLU A 105 0.99 -14.49 -17.50
N ALA A 106 0.69 -14.87 -16.26
CA ALA A 106 -0.31 -15.87 -15.95
C ALA A 106 -1.70 -15.48 -16.47
N LEU A 107 -2.12 -14.23 -16.32
CA LEU A 107 -3.39 -13.72 -16.82
C LEU A 107 -3.43 -13.69 -18.35
N SER A 108 -2.30 -13.45 -19.02
CA SER A 108 -2.21 -13.51 -20.48
C SER A 108 -2.45 -14.93 -21.01
N VAL A 109 -2.00 -15.96 -20.29
CA VAL A 109 -2.27 -17.36 -20.65
C VAL A 109 -3.73 -17.73 -20.36
N LEU A 110 -4.29 -17.27 -19.23
CA LEU A 110 -5.68 -17.55 -18.86
C LEU A 110 -6.70 -16.84 -19.76
N GLY A 111 -6.35 -15.71 -20.35
CA GLY A 111 -7.20 -14.93 -21.26
C GLY A 111 -8.38 -14.20 -20.60
N HIS A 112 -8.43 -14.12 -19.27
CA HIS A 112 -9.46 -13.38 -18.55
C HIS A 112 -8.98 -12.91 -17.20
N VAL A 113 -9.58 -11.84 -16.67
CA VAL A 113 -9.41 -11.36 -15.30
C VAL A 113 -10.65 -11.68 -14.47
N THR A 114 -10.44 -11.92 -13.20
CA THR A 114 -11.51 -12.05 -12.20
C THR A 114 -11.46 -10.86 -11.24
N PRO A 115 -12.56 -10.53 -10.54
CA PRO A 115 -12.51 -9.52 -9.48
C PRO A 115 -11.38 -9.78 -8.47
N ARG A 116 -11.15 -11.05 -8.09
CA ARG A 116 -10.06 -11.47 -7.20
C ARG A 116 -8.67 -11.15 -7.77
N SER A 117 -8.43 -11.40 -9.06
CA SER A 117 -7.14 -11.07 -9.67
C SER A 117 -6.93 -9.56 -9.83
N LEU A 118 -8.02 -8.79 -10.03
CA LEU A 118 -7.94 -7.33 -10.07
C LEU A 118 -7.61 -6.74 -8.69
N ASP A 119 -8.16 -7.29 -7.61
CA ASP A 119 -7.80 -6.90 -6.25
C ASP A 119 -6.32 -7.17 -5.95
N ALA A 120 -5.82 -8.36 -6.32
CA ALA A 120 -4.41 -8.69 -6.16
C ALA A 120 -3.51 -7.70 -6.93
N ILE A 121 -3.85 -7.38 -8.18
CA ILE A 121 -3.11 -6.40 -8.99
C ILE A 121 -3.17 -5.00 -8.38
N ALA A 122 -4.35 -4.53 -8.00
CA ALA A 122 -4.51 -3.19 -7.45
C ALA A 122 -3.70 -3.00 -6.16
N ALA A 123 -3.60 -4.04 -5.33
CA ALA A 123 -2.92 -3.99 -4.05
C ALA A 123 -1.41 -3.71 -4.14
N PHE A 124 -0.75 -4.03 -5.25
CA PHE A 124 0.68 -3.75 -5.45
C PHE A 124 1.03 -2.26 -5.28
N GLY A 125 0.11 -1.37 -5.62
CA GLY A 125 0.33 0.06 -5.49
C GLY A 125 0.50 0.52 -4.04
N GLU A 126 -0.38 0.08 -3.15
CA GLU A 126 -0.34 0.41 -1.73
C GLU A 126 0.79 -0.33 -1.02
N GLN A 127 1.10 -1.56 -1.41
CA GLN A 127 2.25 -2.31 -0.88
C GLN A 127 3.55 -1.56 -1.19
N ALA A 128 3.78 -1.17 -2.44
CA ALA A 128 4.99 -0.44 -2.81
C ALA A 128 5.07 0.94 -2.14
N SER A 129 3.97 1.71 -2.12
CA SER A 129 3.98 3.05 -1.54
C SER A 129 4.19 3.04 -0.02
N SER A 130 3.56 2.11 0.71
CA SER A 130 3.69 2.04 2.17
C SER A 130 5.10 1.65 2.61
N GLN A 131 5.78 0.76 1.89
CA GLN A 131 7.18 0.42 2.13
C GLN A 131 8.10 1.63 1.90
N LEU A 132 7.97 2.30 0.75
CA LEU A 132 8.77 3.46 0.41
C LEU A 132 8.58 4.61 1.42
N VAL A 133 7.33 4.92 1.78
CA VAL A 133 7.03 5.96 2.77
C VAL A 133 7.60 5.61 4.14
N THR A 134 7.48 4.35 4.56
CA THR A 134 8.04 3.91 5.85
C THR A 134 9.55 4.08 5.89
N ALA A 135 10.25 3.62 4.85
CA ALA A 135 11.72 3.73 4.77
C ALA A 135 12.18 5.19 4.80
N PHE A 136 11.48 6.08 4.08
CA PHE A 136 11.79 7.50 4.12
C PHE A 136 11.53 8.13 5.49
N PHE A 137 10.44 7.77 6.15
CA PHE A 137 10.16 8.24 7.51
C PHE A 137 11.25 7.81 8.49
N GLN A 138 11.72 6.55 8.39
CA GLN A 138 12.83 6.04 9.20
C GLN A 138 14.13 6.81 8.92
N LEU A 139 14.44 7.10 7.64
CA LEU A 139 15.61 7.91 7.27
C LEU A 139 15.55 9.33 7.86
N ARG A 140 14.35 9.92 7.98
CA ARG A 140 14.09 11.20 8.63
C ARG A 140 14.17 11.12 10.17
N GLY A 141 14.45 9.96 10.75
CA GLY A 141 14.49 9.74 12.20
C GLY A 141 13.13 9.55 12.86
N LEU A 142 12.04 9.42 12.10
CA LEU A 142 10.74 9.07 12.65
C LEU A 142 10.74 7.58 13.05
N PRO A 143 10.15 7.20 14.20
CA PRO A 143 10.11 5.82 14.66
C PRO A 143 9.06 4.99 13.90
N ALA A 144 9.07 5.07 12.56
CA ALA A 144 8.10 4.43 11.68
C ALA A 144 8.29 2.91 11.61
N VAL A 145 7.17 2.18 11.53
CA VAL A 145 7.13 0.72 11.36
C VAL A 145 6.13 0.39 10.26
N HIS A 146 6.58 -0.32 9.23
CA HIS A 146 5.70 -0.83 8.18
C HIS A 146 4.83 -1.96 8.72
N LEU A 147 3.53 -1.90 8.46
CA LEU A 147 2.59 -3.00 8.64
C LEU A 147 1.89 -3.30 7.32
N ASP A 148 1.80 -4.57 6.99
CA ASP A 148 0.95 -4.97 5.87
C ASP A 148 -0.52 -4.78 6.26
N ALA A 149 -1.23 -3.95 5.53
CA ALA A 149 -2.64 -3.68 5.82
C ALA A 149 -3.51 -4.94 5.73
N ARG A 150 -3.09 -5.95 4.97
CA ARG A 150 -3.79 -7.24 4.82
C ARG A 150 -3.81 -8.06 6.11
N ASP A 151 -2.85 -7.83 7.00
CA ASP A 151 -2.81 -8.49 8.31
C ASP A 151 -3.77 -7.87 9.33
N VAL A 152 -4.21 -6.63 9.09
CA VAL A 152 -5.08 -5.85 9.98
C VAL A 152 -6.48 -5.68 9.41
N MET A 153 -6.59 -5.31 8.13
CA MET A 153 -7.84 -5.00 7.46
C MET A 153 -8.52 -6.28 6.95
N ILE A 154 -9.20 -6.99 7.85
CA ILE A 154 -9.94 -8.20 7.51
C ILE A 154 -11.27 -7.85 6.86
N THR A 155 -11.60 -8.52 5.76
CA THR A 155 -12.80 -8.27 4.95
C THR A 155 -13.55 -9.57 4.63
N ASP A 156 -14.73 -9.43 4.03
CA ASP A 156 -15.37 -10.51 3.31
C ASP A 156 -14.70 -10.77 1.93
N ALA A 157 -15.25 -11.70 1.15
CA ALA A 157 -14.76 -12.07 -0.19
C ALA A 157 -15.54 -11.36 -1.33
N ALA A 158 -16.16 -10.22 -1.07
CA ALA A 158 -16.81 -9.41 -2.10
C ALA A 158 -15.77 -8.59 -2.88
N PHE A 159 -14.91 -9.28 -3.65
CA PHE A 159 -13.79 -8.68 -4.38
C PHE A 159 -14.18 -7.41 -5.14
N MET A 160 -13.28 -6.43 -5.22
CA MET A 160 -13.43 -5.07 -5.76
C MET A 160 -14.29 -4.12 -4.90
N GLN A 161 -15.06 -4.64 -3.94
CA GLN A 161 -15.94 -3.90 -3.03
C GLN A 161 -16.07 -4.64 -1.69
N ALA A 162 -14.96 -5.19 -1.20
CA ALA A 162 -14.96 -6.00 0.01
C ALA A 162 -15.43 -5.21 1.23
N GLU A 163 -16.28 -5.83 2.05
CA GLU A 163 -16.83 -5.22 3.24
C GLU A 163 -15.97 -5.54 4.47
N PRO A 164 -15.49 -4.52 5.20
CA PRO A 164 -14.65 -4.71 6.38
C PRO A 164 -15.36 -5.39 7.53
N GLN A 165 -14.71 -6.39 8.11
CA GLN A 165 -15.16 -7.15 9.29
C GLN A 165 -14.73 -6.43 10.57
N THR A 166 -15.52 -5.45 11.02
CA THR A 166 -15.14 -4.50 12.09
C THR A 166 -14.65 -5.17 13.39
N THR A 167 -15.25 -6.30 13.79
CA THR A 167 -14.81 -7.05 15.00
C THR A 167 -13.42 -7.63 14.81
N ALA A 168 -13.16 -8.31 13.68
CA ALA A 168 -11.87 -8.89 13.37
C ALA A 168 -10.79 -7.81 13.22
N ILE A 169 -11.11 -6.68 12.57
CA ILE A 169 -10.20 -5.54 12.46
C ILE A 169 -9.85 -4.99 13.84
N ALA A 170 -10.82 -4.85 14.73
CA ALA A 170 -10.55 -4.37 16.10
C ALA A 170 -9.64 -5.32 16.90
N GLU A 171 -9.77 -6.62 16.71
CA GLU A 171 -8.87 -7.62 17.32
C GLU A 171 -7.47 -7.50 16.75
N ARG A 172 -7.31 -7.49 15.42
CA ARG A 172 -6.02 -7.33 14.74
C ARG A 172 -5.33 -6.01 15.08
N ALA A 173 -6.08 -4.91 15.14
CA ALA A 173 -5.53 -3.60 15.52
C ALA A 173 -5.00 -3.60 16.96
N ARG A 174 -5.71 -4.26 17.91
CA ARG A 174 -5.22 -4.42 19.29
C ARG A 174 -3.95 -5.27 19.38
N GLU A 175 -3.82 -6.29 18.52
CA GLU A 175 -2.67 -7.18 18.50
C GLU A 175 -1.45 -6.55 17.83
N GLN A 176 -1.63 -5.81 16.73
CA GLN A 176 -0.53 -5.37 15.88
C GLN A 176 -0.26 -3.87 15.93
N ILE A 177 -1.28 -3.02 15.98
CA ILE A 177 -1.12 -1.56 15.98
C ILE A 177 -0.88 -1.04 17.40
N MET A 178 -1.70 -1.46 18.38
CA MET A 178 -1.65 -0.89 19.73
C MET A 178 -0.33 -1.10 20.46
N PRO A 179 0.38 -2.23 20.34
CA PRO A 179 1.71 -2.38 20.93
C PRO A 179 2.70 -1.36 20.37
N LEU A 180 2.72 -1.15 19.05
CA LEU A 180 3.59 -0.18 18.40
C LEU A 180 3.31 1.25 18.89
N VAL A 181 2.03 1.62 18.97
CA VAL A 181 1.62 2.95 19.46
C VAL A 181 2.04 3.17 20.93
N ARG A 182 1.89 2.15 21.78
CA ARG A 182 2.35 2.21 23.20
C ARG A 182 3.86 2.37 23.31
N ASP A 183 4.60 1.78 22.37
CA ASP A 183 6.07 1.90 22.27
C ASP A 183 6.51 3.18 21.54
N SER A 184 5.59 4.15 21.36
CA SER A 184 5.84 5.42 20.68
C SER A 184 6.34 5.25 19.25
N LYS A 185 5.97 4.15 18.58
CA LYS A 185 6.21 3.93 17.15
C LYS A 185 5.09 4.55 16.32
N VAL A 186 5.38 4.76 15.05
CA VAL A 186 4.45 5.26 14.03
C VAL A 186 4.13 4.12 13.05
N PRO A 187 3.02 3.38 13.24
CA PRO A 187 2.60 2.39 12.27
C PRO A 187 2.27 3.05 10.93
N VAL A 188 2.74 2.48 9.83
CA VAL A 188 2.46 2.92 8.45
C VAL A 188 1.87 1.77 7.67
N LEU A 189 0.66 1.95 7.15
CA LEU A 189 -0.10 0.93 6.41
C LEU A 189 -0.56 1.45 5.05
N GLY A 190 -0.72 0.53 4.09
CA GLY A 190 -1.46 0.82 2.85
C GLY A 190 -2.96 0.95 3.13
N GLY A 191 -3.62 2.01 2.66
CA GLY A 191 -5.08 2.09 2.67
C GLY A 191 -5.69 1.28 1.52
N PHE A 192 -7.03 1.29 1.39
CA PHE A 192 -7.74 0.65 0.27
C PHE A 192 -7.65 -0.89 0.20
N ILE A 193 -6.61 -1.52 0.71
CA ILE A 193 -6.36 -2.97 0.65
C ILE A 193 -6.66 -3.65 1.98
N GLY A 194 -7.04 -4.91 1.91
CA GLY A 194 -7.22 -5.83 3.03
C GLY A 194 -7.09 -7.27 2.58
N ALA A 195 -7.53 -8.20 3.41
CA ALA A 195 -7.60 -9.61 3.07
C ALA A 195 -8.80 -10.30 3.72
N THR A 196 -9.25 -11.40 3.12
CA THR A 196 -10.18 -12.31 3.79
C THR A 196 -9.52 -12.99 4.98
N ALA A 197 -10.31 -13.66 5.82
CA ALA A 197 -9.78 -14.43 6.95
C ALA A 197 -8.78 -15.51 6.53
N GLU A 198 -8.88 -16.01 5.29
CA GLU A 198 -7.97 -16.98 4.68
C GLU A 198 -6.73 -16.35 4.03
N GLY A 199 -6.54 -15.03 4.16
CA GLY A 199 -5.39 -14.31 3.64
C GLY A 199 -5.47 -13.97 2.14
N VAL A 200 -6.65 -14.01 1.53
CA VAL A 200 -6.82 -13.63 0.12
C VAL A 200 -6.96 -12.11 0.02
N THR A 201 -6.06 -11.47 -0.73
CA THR A 201 -6.07 -10.01 -0.95
C THR A 201 -7.41 -9.51 -1.51
N THR A 202 -7.91 -8.43 -0.93
CA THR A 202 -9.16 -7.75 -1.31
C THR A 202 -8.94 -6.24 -1.39
N THR A 203 -9.88 -5.54 -2.06
CA THR A 203 -9.93 -4.07 -2.06
C THR A 203 -11.29 -3.55 -1.62
N LEU A 204 -11.29 -2.40 -0.95
CA LEU A 204 -12.48 -1.79 -0.36
C LEU A 204 -13.31 -0.93 -1.35
N GLY A 205 -12.96 -0.97 -2.64
CA GLY A 205 -13.60 -0.14 -3.64
C GLY A 205 -13.24 1.36 -3.55
N ARG A 206 -13.96 2.20 -4.30
CA ARG A 206 -13.68 3.65 -4.37
C ARG A 206 -13.79 4.31 -3.00
N GLY A 207 -12.79 5.13 -2.64
CA GLY A 207 -12.72 5.78 -1.33
C GLY A 207 -12.22 4.87 -0.21
N GLY A 208 -11.79 3.63 -0.53
CA GLY A 208 -11.36 2.63 0.43
C GLY A 208 -10.26 3.08 1.38
N SER A 209 -9.33 3.95 0.96
CA SER A 209 -8.29 4.48 1.88
C SER A 209 -8.85 5.44 2.93
N ASP A 210 -9.90 6.21 2.62
CA ASP A 210 -10.62 7.03 3.62
C ASP A 210 -11.39 6.14 4.58
N TYR A 211 -11.98 5.08 4.05
CA TYR A 211 -12.70 4.09 4.83
C TYR A 211 -11.76 3.30 5.74
N SER A 212 -10.60 2.83 5.25
CA SER A 212 -9.56 2.20 6.07
C SER A 212 -9.15 3.08 7.25
N ALA A 213 -8.84 4.35 7.00
CA ALA A 213 -8.46 5.29 8.05
C ALA A 213 -9.57 5.52 9.08
N SER A 214 -10.84 5.47 8.67
CA SER A 214 -11.97 5.65 9.59
C SER A 214 -12.23 4.42 10.45
N LEU A 215 -11.99 3.23 9.93
CA LEU A 215 -12.11 1.95 10.64
C LEU A 215 -10.99 1.77 11.66
N ASP A 216 -9.74 2.04 11.27
CA ASP A 216 -8.60 2.02 12.19
C ASP A 216 -8.85 2.94 13.39
N ARG A 217 -9.39 4.14 13.16
CA ARG A 217 -9.77 5.06 14.24
C ARG A 217 -10.84 4.49 15.18
N LYS A 218 -11.87 3.80 14.65
CA LYS A 218 -12.95 3.22 15.45
C LYS A 218 -12.53 1.95 16.18
N SER A 219 -11.58 1.22 15.64
CA SER A 219 -11.12 -0.06 16.19
C SER A 219 -10.14 0.10 17.35
N VAL A 220 -9.54 1.28 17.50
CA VAL A 220 -8.46 1.55 18.46
C VAL A 220 -8.93 2.51 19.58
N VAL A 221 -10.15 3.01 19.53
CA VAL A 221 -10.82 3.76 20.59
C VAL A 221 -11.83 2.87 21.31
#